data_f6c3927444afd23024662447200e186b
#
_entry.id   f6c3927444afd23024662447200e186b
#
_cell.length_a   1.000
_cell.length_b   1.000
_cell.length_c   1.000
_cell.angle_alpha   90.00
_cell.angle_beta   90.00
_cell.angle_gamma   90.00
#
_symmetry.space_group_name_H-M   'P 1'
#
loop_
_entity.id
_entity.type
_entity.pdbx_description
1 polymer ?
#
loop_
_entity_poly.entity_id
_entity_poly.type
_entity_poly.pdbx_seq_one_letter_code
_entity_poly.pdbx_strand_id
1 'polypeptide(L)'
;MRILTIQYVRGLAALLVVIAHNSVFLGEYWVNHIPGALGVDIFFIISGFIMAFITCQVPEGAGTFLIKRFFRIWPPLFVVWLASLIFVYHERTFSQMSCVLYFCLQDYSRQGPTFGYSPLGPPWTLSYEVMFYAVFALSMSITYRYRSFLCTLIFIAAMVGFQLFYNGSFSISSQISPDMVVPHWWQGWIKIGSNTIVFEFIMGMFLAELMVNDKISDSRYIRAVAWGALIFAFGFVTVTGPQVFGMSGGFWPALIIMASVITLSCHTKTVSILWLSFLGDISYSLYLVHYPVMLFIKNALPSSALQNGNPAVFLLSVAVSTGIASVMFRLVEMPSVKLGKKIIRNIAFKKAASDRQL
;
A
#
# COMPACT_ATOMS: atom_id res chain seq x y z
N MET A 1 16.02 12.06 -0.38
CA MET A 1 15.75 12.49 1.01
C MET A 1 14.77 11.51 1.64
N ARG A 2 15.00 11.04 2.87
CA ARG A 2 14.03 10.21 3.61
C ARG A 2 13.23 11.14 4.51
N ILE A 3 11.92 11.13 4.41
CA ILE A 3 11.06 11.81 5.38
C ILE A 3 10.78 10.80 6.50
N LEU A 4 11.49 10.94 7.63
CA LEU A 4 11.40 10.01 8.75
C LEU A 4 9.97 9.81 9.26
N THR A 5 9.20 10.89 9.34
CA THR A 5 7.79 10.83 9.78
C THR A 5 6.93 9.95 8.91
N ILE A 6 7.07 10.03 7.58
CA ILE A 6 6.35 9.15 6.64
C ILE A 6 6.79 7.69 6.80
N GLN A 7 8.09 7.47 7.06
CA GLN A 7 8.60 6.13 7.35
C GLN A 7 8.00 5.55 8.63
N TYR A 8 7.84 6.37 9.67
CA TYR A 8 7.21 5.96 10.92
C TYR A 8 5.74 5.61 10.74
N VAL A 9 4.97 6.47 10.07
CA VAL A 9 3.54 6.20 9.78
C VAL A 9 3.40 4.93 8.96
N ARG A 10 4.26 4.69 7.97
CA ARG A 10 4.27 3.47 7.17
C ARG A 10 4.53 2.22 8.02
N GLY A 11 5.47 2.29 8.97
CA GLY A 11 5.76 1.21 9.90
C GLY A 11 4.59 0.91 10.83
N LEU A 12 3.97 1.96 11.38
CA LEU A 12 2.79 1.84 12.25
C LEU A 12 1.57 1.30 11.48
N ALA A 13 1.35 1.76 10.25
CA ALA A 13 0.28 1.24 9.40
C ALA A 13 0.46 -0.26 9.09
N ALA A 14 1.71 -0.70 8.80
CA ALA A 14 2.01 -2.12 8.63
C ALA A 14 1.71 -2.92 9.90
N LEU A 15 2.16 -2.42 11.04
CA LEU A 15 1.93 -3.08 12.32
C LEU A 15 0.44 -3.16 12.64
N LEU A 16 -0.35 -2.11 12.37
CA LEU A 16 -1.81 -2.12 12.56
C LEU A 16 -2.47 -3.23 11.72
N VAL A 17 -2.10 -3.36 10.45
CA VAL A 17 -2.61 -4.44 9.56
C VAL A 17 -2.23 -5.83 10.11
N VAL A 18 -1.00 -5.99 10.59
CA VAL A 18 -0.53 -7.24 11.20
C VAL A 18 -1.34 -7.58 12.46
N ILE A 19 -1.53 -6.61 13.35
CA ILE A 19 -2.33 -6.78 14.58
C ILE A 19 -3.77 -7.14 14.20
N ALA A 20 -4.38 -6.47 13.22
CA ALA A 20 -5.74 -6.73 12.78
C ALA A 20 -5.92 -8.17 12.25
N HIS A 21 -5.02 -8.67 11.40
CA HIS A 21 -5.13 -10.04 10.91
C HIS A 21 -4.84 -11.09 11.99
N ASN A 22 -3.88 -10.82 12.88
CA ASN A 22 -3.56 -11.72 13.98
C ASN A 22 -4.59 -11.70 15.12
N SER A 23 -5.52 -10.72 15.15
CA SER A 23 -6.58 -10.64 16.16
C SER A 23 -7.47 -11.88 16.19
N VAL A 24 -7.46 -12.68 15.14
CA VAL A 24 -8.11 -14.01 15.12
C VAL A 24 -7.65 -14.91 16.29
N PHE A 25 -6.46 -14.70 16.82
CA PHE A 25 -5.94 -15.41 17.99
C PHE A 25 -6.40 -14.80 19.32
N LEU A 26 -7.00 -13.61 19.32
CA LEU A 26 -7.53 -12.93 20.52
C LEU A 26 -9.03 -13.16 20.73
N GLY A 27 -9.71 -13.67 19.71
CA GLY A 27 -11.16 -13.92 19.70
C GLY A 27 -11.95 -12.88 18.89
N GLU A 28 -13.22 -13.19 18.67
CA GLU A 28 -14.11 -12.49 17.73
C GLU A 28 -14.28 -10.99 18.06
N TYR A 29 -14.31 -10.63 19.33
CA TYR A 29 -14.37 -9.23 19.75
C TYR A 29 -13.27 -8.39 19.10
N TRP A 30 -12.02 -8.82 19.18
CA TRP A 30 -10.87 -8.08 18.65
C TRP A 30 -10.83 -8.04 17.14
N VAL A 31 -11.28 -9.10 16.45
CA VAL A 31 -11.38 -9.14 14.99
C VAL A 31 -12.25 -8.00 14.48
N ASN A 32 -13.32 -7.67 15.17
CA ASN A 32 -14.28 -6.66 14.76
C ASN A 32 -13.93 -5.23 15.23
N HIS A 33 -12.97 -5.07 16.16
CA HIS A 33 -12.67 -3.76 16.76
C HIS A 33 -11.33 -3.18 16.36
N ILE A 34 -10.38 -4.01 15.84
CA ILE A 34 -9.08 -3.49 15.38
C ILE A 34 -9.21 -2.93 13.97
N PRO A 35 -8.95 -1.63 13.73
CA PRO A 35 -9.24 -0.95 12.47
C PRO A 35 -8.17 -1.23 11.40
N GLY A 36 -8.05 -2.49 10.94
CA GLY A 36 -7.05 -2.90 9.95
C GLY A 36 -7.18 -2.19 8.61
N ALA A 37 -8.42 -1.82 8.21
CA ALA A 37 -8.68 -1.09 6.97
C ALA A 37 -7.94 0.26 6.93
N LEU A 38 -7.90 0.99 8.07
CA LEU A 38 -7.18 2.26 8.18
C LEU A 38 -5.70 2.15 7.77
N GLY A 39 -5.03 1.03 8.14
CA GLY A 39 -3.64 0.81 7.76
C GLY A 39 -3.45 0.73 6.23
N VAL A 40 -4.41 0.14 5.52
CA VAL A 40 -4.41 0.05 4.06
C VAL A 40 -4.65 1.43 3.44
N ASP A 41 -5.64 2.18 3.93
CA ASP A 41 -5.95 3.53 3.43
C ASP A 41 -4.74 4.48 3.62
N ILE A 42 -4.06 4.40 4.77
CA ILE A 42 -2.79 5.12 4.98
C ILE A 42 -1.73 4.69 3.96
N PHE A 43 -1.59 3.40 3.63
CA PHE A 43 -0.62 2.95 2.64
C PHE A 43 -0.88 3.52 1.25
N PHE A 44 -2.12 3.62 0.81
CA PHE A 44 -2.42 4.19 -0.50
C PHE A 44 -2.13 5.68 -0.56
N ILE A 45 -2.45 6.44 0.51
CA ILE A 45 -2.07 7.87 0.60
C ILE A 45 -0.55 8.02 0.60
N ILE A 46 0.19 7.20 1.37
CA ILE A 46 1.66 7.19 1.37
C ILE A 46 2.22 6.86 -0.01
N SER A 47 1.62 5.92 -0.74
CA SER A 47 2.08 5.52 -2.08
C SER A 47 1.99 6.71 -3.04
N GLY A 48 0.84 7.40 -3.10
CA GLY A 48 0.68 8.62 -3.89
C GLY A 48 1.66 9.73 -3.51
N PHE A 49 1.80 9.96 -2.21
CA PHE A 49 2.73 10.95 -1.68
C PHE A 49 4.18 10.67 -2.09
N ILE A 50 4.67 9.45 -1.87
CA ILE A 50 6.06 9.10 -2.15
C ILE A 50 6.36 9.20 -3.65
N MET A 51 5.45 8.79 -4.54
CA MET A 51 5.67 8.87 -5.98
C MET A 51 5.79 10.30 -6.47
N ALA A 52 4.86 11.17 -6.09
CA ALA A 52 4.93 12.58 -6.45
C ALA A 52 6.17 13.25 -5.84
N PHE A 53 6.43 13.03 -4.54
CA PHE A 53 7.54 13.64 -3.82
C PHE A 53 8.91 13.26 -4.37
N ILE A 54 9.18 11.96 -4.60
CA ILE A 54 10.49 11.50 -5.07
C ILE A 54 10.78 12.01 -6.49
N THR A 55 9.77 11.97 -7.36
CA THR A 55 9.94 12.45 -8.75
C THR A 55 10.04 13.97 -8.85
N CYS A 56 9.60 14.74 -7.85
CA CYS A 56 9.89 16.17 -7.74
C CYS A 56 11.35 16.42 -7.32
N GLN A 57 11.89 15.63 -6.41
CA GLN A 57 13.24 15.81 -5.86
C GLN A 57 14.34 15.38 -6.84
N VAL A 58 14.11 14.29 -7.57
CA VAL A 58 15.09 13.73 -8.52
C VAL A 58 14.37 13.41 -9.84
N PRO A 59 14.52 14.27 -10.85
CA PRO A 59 13.95 14.01 -12.15
C PRO A 59 14.46 12.69 -12.74
N GLU A 60 13.53 11.83 -13.16
CA GLU A 60 13.85 10.56 -13.77
C GLU A 60 12.85 10.19 -14.87
N GLY A 61 13.27 9.40 -15.85
CA GLY A 61 12.37 8.90 -16.89
C GLY A 61 11.43 7.79 -16.36
N ALA A 62 10.26 7.65 -16.99
CA ALA A 62 9.26 6.66 -16.65
C ALA A 62 9.81 5.22 -16.58
N GLY A 63 10.70 4.83 -17.51
CA GLY A 63 11.35 3.52 -17.50
C GLY A 63 12.21 3.30 -16.26
N THR A 64 13.00 4.30 -15.84
CA THR A 64 13.79 4.26 -14.61
C THR A 64 12.90 4.13 -13.39
N PHE A 65 11.80 4.88 -13.35
CA PHE A 65 10.79 4.79 -12.29
C PHE A 65 10.23 3.38 -12.20
N LEU A 66 9.75 2.80 -13.32
CA LEU A 66 9.16 1.45 -13.33
C LEU A 66 10.16 0.36 -12.90
N ILE A 67 11.43 0.44 -13.34
CA ILE A 67 12.47 -0.51 -12.92
C ILE A 67 12.66 -0.46 -11.40
N LYS A 68 12.72 0.74 -10.79
CA LYS A 68 12.84 0.88 -9.33
C LYS A 68 11.65 0.26 -8.61
N ARG A 69 10.42 0.43 -9.13
CA ARG A 69 9.20 -0.13 -8.52
C ARG A 69 9.13 -1.63 -8.67
N PHE A 70 9.46 -2.17 -9.85
CA PHE A 70 9.54 -3.60 -10.09
C PHE A 70 10.47 -4.31 -9.10
N PHE A 71 11.72 -3.84 -8.98
CA PHE A 71 12.69 -4.46 -8.07
C PHE A 71 12.37 -4.27 -6.58
N ARG A 72 11.48 -3.36 -6.25
CA ARG A 72 10.97 -3.19 -4.89
C ARG A 72 9.84 -4.15 -4.55
N ILE A 73 8.94 -4.44 -5.53
CA ILE A 73 7.71 -5.20 -5.26
C ILE A 73 7.86 -6.67 -5.63
N TRP A 74 8.24 -6.93 -6.87
CA TRP A 74 8.11 -8.26 -7.45
C TRP A 74 9.01 -9.32 -6.82
N PRO A 75 10.34 -9.12 -6.58
CA PRO A 75 11.18 -10.15 -6.04
C PRO A 75 10.80 -10.59 -4.61
N PRO A 76 10.49 -9.68 -3.67
CA PRO A 76 9.98 -10.09 -2.36
C PRO A 76 8.63 -10.81 -2.44
N LEU A 77 7.71 -10.35 -3.30
CA LEU A 77 6.43 -11.02 -3.52
C LEU A 77 6.62 -12.45 -4.03
N PHE A 78 7.52 -12.65 -4.99
CA PHE A 78 7.82 -13.97 -5.54
C PHE A 78 8.35 -14.95 -4.48
N VAL A 79 9.26 -14.50 -3.62
CA VAL A 79 9.79 -15.33 -2.53
C VAL A 79 8.71 -15.72 -1.53
N VAL A 80 7.84 -14.76 -1.12
CA VAL A 80 6.73 -15.06 -0.21
C VAL A 80 5.71 -15.98 -0.87
N TRP A 81 5.39 -15.73 -2.14
CA TRP A 81 4.49 -16.58 -2.92
C TRP A 81 4.99 -18.01 -2.98
N LEU A 82 6.28 -18.21 -3.31
CA LEU A 82 6.88 -19.54 -3.38
C LEU A 82 6.89 -20.25 -2.02
N ALA A 83 7.31 -19.55 -0.97
CA ALA A 83 7.27 -20.08 0.39
C ALA A 83 5.84 -20.44 0.83
N SER A 84 4.86 -19.58 0.51
CA SER A 84 3.46 -19.82 0.85
C SER A 84 2.89 -21.03 0.12
N LEU A 85 3.27 -21.25 -1.14
CA LEU A 85 2.85 -22.42 -1.90
C LEU A 85 3.36 -23.72 -1.26
N ILE A 86 4.59 -23.70 -0.75
CA ILE A 86 5.22 -24.87 -0.14
C ILE A 86 4.68 -25.15 1.28
N PHE A 87 4.54 -24.12 2.11
CA PHE A 87 4.30 -24.29 3.54
C PHE A 87 2.84 -24.06 3.99
N VAL A 88 2.04 -23.31 3.19
CA VAL A 88 0.69 -22.88 3.60
C VAL A 88 -0.38 -23.41 2.66
N TYR A 89 -0.16 -23.33 1.37
CA TYR A 89 -1.17 -23.62 0.33
C TYR A 89 -0.79 -24.83 -0.51
N HIS A 90 -0.17 -25.85 0.08
CA HIS A 90 0.28 -27.06 -0.61
C HIS A 90 -0.84 -27.83 -1.32
N GLU A 91 -2.11 -27.66 -0.91
CA GLU A 91 -3.28 -28.26 -1.57
C GLU A 91 -3.76 -27.47 -2.79
N ARG A 92 -3.29 -26.23 -3.00
CA ARG A 92 -3.68 -25.41 -4.14
C ARG A 92 -2.79 -25.68 -5.35
N THR A 93 -3.39 -25.65 -6.53
CA THR A 93 -2.64 -25.81 -7.78
C THR A 93 -1.79 -24.57 -8.08
N PHE A 94 -0.71 -24.78 -8.84
CA PHE A 94 0.11 -23.67 -9.34
C PHE A 94 -0.72 -22.64 -10.11
N SER A 95 -1.67 -23.09 -10.95
CA SER A 95 -2.55 -22.22 -11.71
C SER A 95 -3.39 -21.30 -10.82
N GLN A 96 -3.95 -21.81 -9.72
CA GLN A 96 -4.72 -21.01 -8.75
C GLN A 96 -3.87 -19.96 -8.05
N MET A 97 -2.60 -20.27 -7.79
CA MET A 97 -1.69 -19.39 -7.06
C MET A 97 -0.92 -18.43 -7.98
N SER A 98 -0.74 -18.77 -9.26
CA SER A 98 0.03 -17.95 -10.20
C SER A 98 -0.57 -16.56 -10.44
N CYS A 99 -1.87 -16.42 -10.26
CA CYS A 99 -2.60 -15.14 -10.32
C CYS A 99 -1.95 -14.03 -9.47
N VAL A 100 -1.38 -14.39 -8.32
CA VAL A 100 -0.64 -13.43 -7.46
C VAL A 100 0.49 -12.73 -8.21
N LEU A 101 1.23 -13.45 -9.06
CA LEU A 101 2.38 -12.92 -9.78
C LEU A 101 2.01 -11.95 -10.90
N TYR A 102 0.76 -11.99 -11.35
CA TYR A 102 0.19 -11.07 -12.34
C TYR A 102 -0.69 -10.00 -11.71
N PHE A 103 -0.72 -9.92 -10.38
CA PHE A 103 -1.52 -8.95 -9.62
C PHE A 103 -3.02 -9.02 -9.95
N CYS A 104 -3.55 -10.20 -10.26
CA CYS A 104 -4.97 -10.40 -10.44
C CYS A 104 -5.68 -10.75 -9.12
N LEU A 105 -6.99 -10.52 -9.06
CA LEU A 105 -7.82 -10.82 -7.91
C LEU A 105 -8.68 -12.05 -8.18
N GLN A 106 -9.14 -12.72 -7.12
CA GLN A 106 -9.76 -14.04 -7.25
C GLN A 106 -11.15 -13.99 -7.91
N ASP A 107 -11.93 -12.94 -7.62
CA ASP A 107 -13.33 -12.93 -8.03
C ASP A 107 -13.83 -11.48 -8.24
N TYR A 108 -13.79 -11.03 -9.47
CA TYR A 108 -14.26 -9.70 -9.86
C TYR A 108 -15.80 -9.54 -9.82
N SER A 109 -16.56 -10.58 -9.52
CA SER A 109 -18.01 -10.48 -9.28
C SER A 109 -18.32 -9.99 -7.85
N ARG A 110 -17.35 -10.11 -6.93
CA ARG A 110 -17.48 -9.64 -5.55
C ARG A 110 -17.34 -8.13 -5.45
N GLN A 111 -17.75 -7.61 -4.29
CA GLN A 111 -17.64 -6.19 -3.98
C GLN A 111 -16.18 -5.70 -4.01
N GLY A 112 -16.01 -4.47 -4.51
CA GLY A 112 -14.76 -3.73 -4.36
C GLY A 112 -14.45 -3.41 -2.88
N PRO A 113 -13.26 -2.95 -2.59
CA PRO A 113 -12.08 -2.90 -3.47
C PRO A 113 -11.33 -4.24 -3.54
N THR A 114 -11.73 -5.25 -2.76
CA THR A 114 -10.98 -6.50 -2.57
C THR A 114 -11.19 -7.53 -3.68
N PHE A 115 -12.36 -7.53 -4.32
CA PHE A 115 -12.75 -8.47 -5.39
C PHE A 115 -12.36 -9.93 -5.06
N GLY A 116 -12.76 -10.39 -3.88
CA GLY A 116 -12.43 -11.72 -3.39
C GLY A 116 -11.00 -11.90 -2.89
N TYR A 117 -10.24 -10.82 -2.74
CA TYR A 117 -8.83 -10.78 -2.33
C TYR A 117 -7.84 -11.40 -3.34
N SER A 118 -6.57 -11.30 -3.06
CA SER A 118 -5.52 -12.09 -3.71
C SER A 118 -5.53 -13.53 -3.20
N PRO A 119 -5.05 -14.52 -3.95
CA PRO A 119 -4.85 -15.87 -3.43
C PRO A 119 -3.96 -15.94 -2.16
N LEU A 120 -3.08 -14.97 -1.95
CA LEU A 120 -2.30 -14.80 -0.71
C LEU A 120 -3.02 -13.95 0.36
N GLY A 121 -4.26 -13.48 0.11
CA GLY A 121 -5.02 -12.61 1.01
C GLY A 121 -4.64 -11.13 0.86
N PRO A 122 -3.96 -10.49 1.84
CA PRO A 122 -3.68 -9.05 1.87
C PRO A 122 -3.01 -8.44 0.62
N PRO A 123 -2.14 -9.13 -0.16
CA PRO A 123 -1.55 -8.55 -1.37
C PRO A 123 -2.50 -8.12 -2.50
N TRP A 124 -3.83 -8.18 -2.30
CA TRP A 124 -4.78 -7.56 -3.22
C TRP A 124 -4.51 -6.07 -3.44
N THR A 125 -3.95 -5.38 -2.46
CA THR A 125 -3.57 -3.96 -2.55
C THR A 125 -2.47 -3.70 -3.56
N LEU A 126 -1.60 -4.69 -3.83
CA LEU A 126 -0.53 -4.56 -4.83
C LEU A 126 -1.07 -4.43 -6.25
N SER A 127 -2.27 -4.96 -6.53
CA SER A 127 -2.95 -4.76 -7.81
C SER A 127 -3.21 -3.27 -8.05
N TYR A 128 -3.73 -2.57 -7.03
CA TYR A 128 -3.89 -1.11 -7.08
C TYR A 128 -2.56 -0.38 -7.17
N GLU A 129 -1.57 -0.80 -6.40
CA GLU A 129 -0.25 -0.15 -6.39
C GLU A 129 0.44 -0.25 -7.76
N VAL A 130 0.37 -1.39 -8.42
CA VAL A 130 0.91 -1.57 -9.77
C VAL A 130 0.13 -0.74 -10.80
N MET A 131 -1.20 -0.65 -10.67
CA MET A 131 -2.02 0.25 -11.48
C MET A 131 -1.59 1.71 -11.31
N PHE A 132 -1.39 2.17 -10.06
CA PHE A 132 -0.90 3.52 -9.77
C PHE A 132 0.45 3.78 -10.43
N TYR A 133 1.37 2.82 -10.35
CA TYR A 133 2.68 2.95 -11.01
C TYR A 133 2.57 3.05 -12.54
N ALA A 134 1.69 2.25 -13.14
CA ALA A 134 1.51 2.26 -14.60
C ALA A 134 0.92 3.60 -15.08
N VAL A 135 -0.16 4.08 -14.44
CA VAL A 135 -0.81 5.36 -14.80
C VAL A 135 0.11 6.54 -14.52
N PHE A 136 0.83 6.53 -13.38
CA PHE A 136 1.77 7.59 -13.05
C PHE A 136 2.96 7.64 -14.03
N ALA A 137 3.52 6.48 -14.41
CA ALA A 137 4.59 6.39 -15.40
C ALA A 137 4.13 6.84 -16.80
N LEU A 138 2.89 6.50 -17.19
CA LEU A 138 2.27 7.01 -18.41
C LEU A 138 2.17 8.54 -18.37
N SER A 139 1.70 9.09 -17.27
CA SER A 139 1.59 10.54 -17.07
C SER A 139 2.97 11.24 -17.13
N MET A 140 4.01 10.62 -16.55
CA MET A 140 5.40 11.09 -16.64
C MET A 140 5.90 11.10 -18.10
N SER A 141 5.51 10.11 -18.90
CA SER A 141 5.93 9.99 -20.30
C SER A 141 5.29 11.05 -21.19
N ILE A 142 4.04 11.44 -20.89
CA ILE A 142 3.30 12.46 -21.64
C ILE A 142 3.75 13.86 -21.20
N THR A 143 3.75 14.14 -19.90
CA THR A 143 4.16 15.43 -19.35
C THR A 143 4.78 15.26 -17.96
N TYR A 144 6.08 15.49 -17.87
CA TYR A 144 6.78 15.39 -16.61
C TYR A 144 6.36 16.48 -15.61
N ARG A 145 6.16 17.69 -16.12
CA ARG A 145 5.83 18.87 -15.30
C ARG A 145 4.46 18.71 -14.62
N TYR A 146 3.49 18.17 -15.34
CA TYR A 146 2.08 18.05 -14.88
C TYR A 146 1.69 16.60 -14.60
N ARG A 147 2.66 15.70 -14.33
CA ARG A 147 2.43 14.26 -14.15
C ARG A 147 1.39 13.92 -13.08
N SER A 148 1.44 14.60 -11.91
CA SER A 148 0.47 14.38 -10.82
C SER A 148 -0.93 14.82 -11.23
N PHE A 149 -1.04 15.96 -11.92
CA PHE A 149 -2.33 16.46 -12.43
C PHE A 149 -2.91 15.53 -13.51
N LEU A 150 -2.10 15.13 -14.49
CA LEU A 150 -2.55 14.22 -15.55
C LEU A 150 -2.94 12.85 -14.98
N CYS A 151 -2.16 12.32 -14.06
CA CYS A 151 -2.47 11.07 -13.38
C CYS A 151 -3.83 11.15 -12.64
N THR A 152 -4.07 12.25 -11.93
CA THR A 152 -5.35 12.54 -11.27
C THR A 152 -6.50 12.58 -12.27
N LEU A 153 -6.32 13.29 -13.39
CA LEU A 153 -7.33 13.41 -14.43
C LEU A 153 -7.69 12.04 -15.05
N ILE A 154 -6.69 11.20 -15.33
CA ILE A 154 -6.90 9.84 -15.85
C ILE A 154 -7.71 9.00 -14.87
N PHE A 155 -7.36 9.02 -13.58
CA PHE A 155 -8.09 8.25 -12.56
C PHE A 155 -9.53 8.76 -12.37
N ILE A 156 -9.73 10.07 -12.30
CA ILE A 156 -11.09 10.63 -12.18
C ILE A 156 -11.92 10.29 -13.41
N ALA A 157 -11.36 10.44 -14.60
CA ALA A 157 -12.06 10.10 -15.85
C ALA A 157 -12.41 8.62 -15.93
N ALA A 158 -11.49 7.73 -15.54
CA ALA A 158 -11.77 6.29 -15.50
C ALA A 158 -12.85 5.95 -14.48
N MET A 159 -12.73 6.47 -13.25
CA MET A 159 -13.66 6.20 -12.16
C MET A 159 -15.07 6.70 -12.47
N VAL A 160 -15.22 7.95 -12.90
CA VAL A 160 -16.52 8.54 -13.21
C VAL A 160 -17.05 7.93 -14.51
N GLY A 161 -16.23 7.84 -15.56
CA GLY A 161 -16.64 7.36 -16.87
C GLY A 161 -17.12 5.92 -16.86
N PHE A 162 -16.36 5.00 -16.27
CA PHE A 162 -16.77 3.59 -16.24
C PHE A 162 -17.95 3.33 -15.30
N GLN A 163 -18.06 4.04 -14.15
CA GLN A 163 -19.23 3.89 -13.30
C GLN A 163 -20.50 4.42 -13.99
N LEU A 164 -20.43 5.60 -14.63
CA LEU A 164 -21.58 6.12 -15.38
C LEU A 164 -21.96 5.22 -16.56
N PHE A 165 -20.99 4.68 -17.28
CA PHE A 165 -21.23 3.82 -18.43
C PHE A 165 -21.88 2.48 -18.08
N TYR A 166 -21.39 1.80 -17.02
CA TYR A 166 -21.86 0.47 -16.64
C TYR A 166 -22.99 0.49 -15.61
N ASN A 167 -23.01 1.47 -14.69
CA ASN A 167 -23.99 1.52 -13.59
C ASN A 167 -25.07 2.57 -13.80
N GLY A 168 -24.92 3.48 -14.80
CA GLY A 168 -25.81 4.61 -15.00
C GLY A 168 -25.74 5.70 -13.92
N SER A 169 -24.94 5.49 -12.88
CA SER A 169 -24.78 6.42 -11.74
C SER A 169 -23.38 6.34 -11.16
N PHE A 170 -22.93 7.42 -10.50
CA PHE A 170 -21.65 7.47 -9.80
C PHE A 170 -21.87 7.31 -8.30
N SER A 171 -21.05 6.46 -7.67
CA SER A 171 -21.01 6.29 -6.22
C SER A 171 -19.59 6.51 -5.69
N ILE A 172 -19.47 7.19 -4.56
CA ILE A 172 -18.21 7.39 -3.86
C ILE A 172 -17.79 6.19 -3.00
N SER A 173 -18.67 5.20 -2.83
CA SER A 173 -18.35 4.00 -2.05
C SER A 173 -17.35 3.11 -2.77
N SER A 174 -16.25 2.74 -2.10
CA SER A 174 -15.25 1.81 -2.62
C SER A 174 -15.79 0.38 -2.78
N GLN A 175 -16.92 0.05 -2.16
CA GLN A 175 -17.58 -1.25 -2.32
C GLN A 175 -18.28 -1.38 -3.68
N ILE A 176 -18.59 -0.25 -4.33
CA ILE A 176 -19.23 -0.22 -5.63
C ILE A 176 -18.16 -0.14 -6.72
N SER A 177 -18.32 -0.96 -7.74
CA SER A 177 -17.47 -1.00 -8.94
C SER A 177 -18.37 -1.08 -10.18
N PRO A 178 -17.83 -0.85 -11.40
CA PRO A 178 -18.58 -1.04 -12.63
C PRO A 178 -19.26 -2.43 -12.70
N ASP A 179 -20.55 -2.44 -13.00
CA ASP A 179 -21.35 -3.67 -13.15
C ASP A 179 -21.07 -4.28 -14.53
N MET A 180 -19.91 -4.90 -14.66
CA MET A 180 -19.45 -5.57 -15.86
C MET A 180 -19.01 -6.99 -15.54
N VAL A 181 -19.28 -7.91 -16.45
CA VAL A 181 -18.72 -9.26 -16.44
C VAL A 181 -17.25 -9.19 -16.84
N VAL A 182 -16.40 -9.94 -16.13
CA VAL A 182 -14.96 -9.99 -16.36
C VAL A 182 -14.55 -11.40 -16.83
N PRO A 183 -14.78 -11.75 -18.11
CA PRO A 183 -14.43 -13.06 -18.67
C PRO A 183 -12.91 -13.28 -18.73
N HIS A 184 -12.13 -12.21 -18.83
CA HIS A 184 -10.66 -12.28 -18.88
C HIS A 184 -10.03 -11.46 -17.75
N TRP A 185 -9.02 -11.98 -17.10
CA TRP A 185 -8.35 -11.36 -15.94
C TRP A 185 -7.89 -9.91 -16.20
N TRP A 186 -7.46 -9.57 -17.42
CA TRP A 186 -7.00 -8.22 -17.77
C TRP A 186 -8.14 -7.18 -17.75
N GLN A 187 -9.40 -7.59 -17.95
CA GLN A 187 -10.56 -6.68 -17.83
C GLN A 187 -10.82 -6.29 -16.37
N GLY A 188 -10.33 -7.08 -15.41
CA GLY A 188 -10.37 -6.72 -14.00
C GLY A 188 -9.65 -5.40 -13.68
N TRP A 189 -8.66 -5.01 -14.50
CA TRP A 189 -7.98 -3.72 -14.37
C TRP A 189 -8.91 -2.53 -14.56
N ILE A 190 -9.99 -2.67 -15.31
CA ILE A 190 -11.04 -1.64 -15.44
C ILE A 190 -11.73 -1.46 -14.10
N LYS A 191 -12.14 -2.54 -13.43
CA LYS A 191 -12.77 -2.47 -12.10
C LYS A 191 -11.81 -1.90 -11.03
N ILE A 192 -10.54 -2.29 -11.07
CA ILE A 192 -9.51 -1.77 -10.17
C ILE A 192 -9.31 -0.26 -10.39
N GLY A 193 -9.07 0.17 -11.64
CA GLY A 193 -8.76 1.56 -11.98
C GLY A 193 -9.95 2.52 -11.85
N SER A 194 -11.17 2.01 -11.83
CA SER A 194 -12.41 2.78 -11.64
C SER A 194 -12.98 2.73 -10.22
N ASN A 195 -12.31 2.04 -9.30
CA ASN A 195 -12.71 2.00 -7.90
C ASN A 195 -12.32 3.29 -7.19
N THR A 196 -13.21 3.81 -6.33
CA THR A 196 -13.01 5.08 -5.63
C THR A 196 -11.88 5.07 -4.59
N ILE A 197 -11.33 3.93 -4.24
CA ILE A 197 -10.13 3.83 -3.38
C ILE A 197 -8.91 4.55 -4.00
N VAL A 198 -8.91 4.79 -5.32
CA VAL A 198 -7.87 5.57 -5.99
C VAL A 198 -7.80 7.02 -5.52
N PHE A 199 -8.85 7.56 -4.87
CA PHE A 199 -8.80 8.88 -4.24
C PHE A 199 -7.71 9.02 -3.19
N GLU A 200 -7.41 7.95 -2.48
CA GLU A 200 -6.35 7.94 -1.47
C GLU A 200 -5.00 8.22 -2.09
N PHE A 201 -4.74 7.60 -3.23
CA PHE A 201 -3.53 7.84 -4.00
C PHE A 201 -3.48 9.29 -4.54
N ILE A 202 -4.61 9.79 -5.06
CA ILE A 202 -4.74 11.17 -5.55
C ILE A 202 -4.45 12.16 -4.43
N MET A 203 -5.04 11.96 -3.24
CA MET A 203 -4.81 12.84 -2.10
C MET A 203 -3.37 12.77 -1.59
N GLY A 204 -2.74 11.60 -1.67
CA GLY A 204 -1.31 11.46 -1.39
C GLY A 204 -0.45 12.31 -2.33
N MET A 205 -0.70 12.28 -3.64
CA MET A 205 -0.01 13.13 -4.62
C MET A 205 -0.25 14.63 -4.33
N PHE A 206 -1.49 15.00 -4.02
CA PHE A 206 -1.83 16.38 -3.69
C PHE A 206 -1.06 16.89 -2.46
N LEU A 207 -0.99 16.11 -1.38
CA LEU A 207 -0.22 16.46 -0.20
C LEU A 207 1.28 16.62 -0.50
N ALA A 208 1.83 15.81 -1.39
CA ALA A 208 3.22 15.95 -1.83
C ALA A 208 3.45 17.25 -2.61
N GLU A 209 2.54 17.61 -3.52
CA GLU A 209 2.62 18.86 -4.28
C GLU A 209 2.50 20.10 -3.35
N LEU A 210 1.63 20.05 -2.32
CA LEU A 210 1.54 21.12 -1.31
C LEU A 210 2.88 21.28 -0.56
N MET A 211 3.49 20.16 -0.16
CA MET A 211 4.75 20.17 0.57
C MET A 211 5.92 20.68 -0.30
N VAL A 212 6.01 20.18 -1.54
CA VAL A 212 7.14 20.54 -2.44
C VAL A 212 7.07 22.00 -2.91
N ASN A 213 5.87 22.53 -3.09
CA ASN A 213 5.66 23.92 -3.50
C ASN A 213 5.62 24.92 -2.33
N ASP A 214 5.99 24.47 -1.13
CA ASP A 214 6.02 25.28 0.11
C ASP A 214 4.70 26.02 0.38
N LYS A 215 3.59 25.32 0.14
CA LYS A 215 2.23 25.84 0.39
C LYS A 215 1.74 25.59 1.82
N ILE A 216 2.53 24.90 2.65
CA ILE A 216 2.20 24.62 4.04
C ILE A 216 2.82 25.72 4.91
N SER A 217 2.01 26.62 5.40
CA SER A 217 2.46 27.76 6.22
C SER A 217 3.01 27.33 7.58
N ASP A 218 4.12 27.94 8.01
CA ASP A 218 4.67 27.78 9.35
C ASP A 218 4.03 28.75 10.34
N SER A 219 2.94 28.31 10.96
CA SER A 219 2.26 29.06 12.00
C SER A 219 2.03 28.18 13.23
N ARG A 220 2.19 28.80 14.43
CA ARG A 220 1.87 28.09 15.70
C ARG A 220 0.40 27.61 15.71
N TYR A 221 -0.49 28.35 15.08
CA TYR A 221 -1.92 27.95 14.97
C TYR A 221 -2.11 26.75 14.08
N ILE A 222 -1.43 26.71 12.93
CA ILE A 222 -1.50 25.56 12.00
C ILE A 222 -0.91 24.30 12.67
N ARG A 223 0.20 24.42 13.39
CA ARG A 223 0.75 23.31 14.17
C ARG A 223 -0.20 22.85 15.28
N ALA A 224 -0.84 23.78 16.01
CA ALA A 224 -1.84 23.43 17.02
C ALA A 224 -3.05 22.71 16.41
N VAL A 225 -3.56 23.18 15.27
CA VAL A 225 -4.64 22.54 14.53
C VAL A 225 -4.23 21.14 14.08
N ALA A 226 -3.01 20.98 13.54
CA ALA A 226 -2.51 19.66 13.12
C ALA A 226 -2.40 18.67 14.28
N TRP A 227 -1.93 19.09 15.46
CA TRP A 227 -1.95 18.27 16.67
C TRP A 227 -3.37 17.93 17.12
N GLY A 228 -4.27 18.91 17.15
CA GLY A 228 -5.68 18.68 17.50
C GLY A 228 -6.37 17.71 16.53
N ALA A 229 -6.11 17.85 15.24
CA ALA A 229 -6.66 16.97 14.20
C ALA A 229 -6.10 15.54 14.33
N LEU A 230 -4.82 15.39 14.67
CA LEU A 230 -4.19 14.09 14.90
C LEU A 230 -4.82 13.38 16.12
N ILE A 231 -4.99 14.10 17.23
CA ILE A 231 -5.65 13.58 18.45
C ILE A 231 -7.10 13.21 18.15
N PHE A 232 -7.81 14.07 17.44
CA PHE A 232 -9.19 13.81 17.01
C PHE A 232 -9.30 12.56 16.14
N ALA A 233 -8.43 12.42 15.11
CA ALA A 233 -8.43 11.25 14.23
C ALA A 233 -8.16 9.97 15.02
N PHE A 234 -7.22 9.99 15.95
CA PHE A 234 -6.94 8.86 16.81
C PHE A 234 -8.12 8.51 17.72
N GLY A 235 -8.74 9.49 18.38
CA GLY A 235 -9.95 9.29 19.19
C GLY A 235 -11.13 8.78 18.36
N PHE A 236 -11.33 9.34 17.16
CA PHE A 236 -12.38 8.87 16.24
C PHE A 236 -12.19 7.41 15.87
N VAL A 237 -10.98 7.01 15.48
CA VAL A 237 -10.65 5.63 15.09
C VAL A 237 -10.86 4.64 16.26
N THR A 238 -10.50 5.03 17.49
CA THR A 238 -10.66 4.16 18.67
C THR A 238 -12.14 3.96 19.05
N VAL A 239 -12.99 4.93 18.76
CA VAL A 239 -14.44 4.84 19.05
C VAL A 239 -15.20 4.15 17.93
N THR A 240 -14.90 4.45 16.67
CA THR A 240 -15.68 3.95 15.52
C THR A 240 -15.14 2.64 14.95
N GLY A 241 -13.83 2.37 15.11
CA GLY A 241 -13.17 1.19 14.59
C GLY A 241 -13.44 0.96 13.10
N PRO A 242 -13.06 1.88 12.16
CA PRO A 242 -13.44 1.77 10.76
C PRO A 242 -12.95 0.46 10.15
N GLN A 243 -13.88 -0.36 9.71
CA GLN A 243 -13.62 -1.66 9.06
C GLN A 243 -13.77 -1.61 7.55
N VAL A 244 -14.26 -0.47 7.03
CA VAL A 244 -14.52 -0.26 5.60
C VAL A 244 -13.41 0.59 5.00
N PHE A 245 -12.94 0.19 3.83
CA PHE A 245 -11.92 0.91 3.06
C PHE A 245 -12.50 2.14 2.35
N GLY A 246 -11.64 3.11 2.06
CA GLY A 246 -11.96 4.25 1.20
C GLY A 246 -12.87 5.28 1.84
N MET A 247 -13.51 6.09 0.99
CA MET A 247 -14.29 7.27 1.41
C MET A 247 -15.48 6.96 2.33
N SER A 248 -15.98 5.72 2.31
CA SER A 248 -17.04 5.25 3.21
C SER A 248 -16.53 4.86 4.61
N GLY A 249 -15.23 4.90 4.85
CA GLY A 249 -14.64 4.42 6.11
C GLY A 249 -13.29 5.07 6.44
N GLY A 250 -12.21 4.35 6.27
CA GLY A 250 -10.86 4.69 6.74
C GLY A 250 -10.19 5.87 6.04
N PHE A 251 -10.66 6.28 4.86
CA PHE A 251 -10.07 7.40 4.09
C PHE A 251 -9.95 8.70 4.91
N TRP A 252 -11.02 9.12 5.59
CA TRP A 252 -11.02 10.41 6.28
C TRP A 252 -10.04 10.47 7.44
N PRO A 253 -10.03 9.51 8.38
CA PRO A 253 -9.02 9.51 9.43
C PRO A 253 -7.60 9.31 8.87
N ALA A 254 -7.41 8.50 7.83
CA ALA A 254 -6.11 8.33 7.17
C ALA A 254 -5.61 9.65 6.56
N LEU A 255 -6.48 10.39 5.86
CA LEU A 255 -6.16 11.69 5.28
C LEU A 255 -5.80 12.72 6.36
N ILE A 256 -6.58 12.80 7.44
CA ILE A 256 -6.33 13.71 8.57
C ILE A 256 -4.97 13.37 9.21
N ILE A 257 -4.68 12.10 9.47
CA ILE A 257 -3.39 11.65 10.03
C ILE A 257 -2.26 12.06 9.10
N MET A 258 -2.35 11.77 7.82
CA MET A 258 -1.30 12.07 6.85
C MET A 258 -1.08 13.58 6.67
N ALA A 259 -2.15 14.35 6.52
CA ALA A 259 -2.06 15.81 6.41
C ALA A 259 -1.43 16.43 7.66
N SER A 260 -1.83 15.98 8.86
CA SER A 260 -1.27 16.45 10.13
C SER A 260 0.22 16.11 10.25
N VAL A 261 0.60 14.86 9.97
CA VAL A 261 1.99 14.41 10.05
C VAL A 261 2.88 15.17 9.05
N ILE A 262 2.41 15.39 7.82
CA ILE A 262 3.15 16.15 6.81
C ILE A 262 3.31 17.60 7.26
N THR A 263 2.25 18.25 7.73
CA THR A 263 2.28 19.63 8.24
C THR A 263 3.29 19.77 9.38
N LEU A 264 3.25 18.88 10.36
CA LEU A 264 4.19 18.91 11.48
C LEU A 264 5.63 18.65 11.05
N SER A 265 5.85 17.77 10.06
CA SER A 265 7.19 17.41 9.59
C SER A 265 7.85 18.50 8.73
N CYS A 266 7.10 19.41 8.12
CA CYS A 266 7.66 20.53 7.37
C CYS A 266 8.43 21.50 8.28
N HIS A 267 7.99 21.68 9.53
CA HIS A 267 8.44 22.77 10.40
C HIS A 267 9.11 22.31 11.69
N THR A 268 9.22 20.99 11.90
CA THR A 268 9.89 20.43 13.09
C THR A 268 11.01 19.47 12.71
N LYS A 269 12.13 19.54 13.43
CA LYS A 269 13.17 18.52 13.28
C LYS A 269 12.65 17.19 13.82
N THR A 270 12.53 16.20 12.94
CA THR A 270 12.11 14.86 13.34
C THR A 270 13.24 14.16 14.09
N VAL A 271 12.97 13.76 15.32
CA VAL A 271 13.89 12.95 16.12
C VAL A 271 13.94 11.53 15.54
N SER A 272 15.16 10.98 15.42
CA SER A 272 15.32 9.60 14.96
C SER A 272 14.98 8.63 16.09
N ILE A 273 13.89 7.86 15.91
CA ILE A 273 13.44 6.82 16.84
C ILE A 273 13.74 5.46 16.20
N LEU A 274 14.69 4.72 16.77
CA LEU A 274 15.25 3.51 16.17
C LEU A 274 14.22 2.44 15.85
N TRP A 275 13.32 2.14 16.79
CA TRP A 275 12.31 1.09 16.58
C TRP A 275 11.26 1.47 15.53
N LEU A 276 10.87 2.76 15.43
CA LEU A 276 9.98 3.26 14.38
C LEU A 276 10.68 3.23 13.01
N SER A 277 11.95 3.62 12.96
CA SER A 277 12.75 3.53 11.74
C SER A 277 12.86 2.08 11.27
N PHE A 278 13.10 1.16 12.19
CA PHE A 278 13.17 -0.27 11.92
C PHE A 278 11.84 -0.81 11.35
N LEU A 279 10.70 -0.52 12.01
CA LEU A 279 9.38 -0.91 11.51
C LEU A 279 9.09 -0.34 10.13
N GLY A 280 9.45 0.92 9.91
CA GLY A 280 9.31 1.55 8.60
C GLY A 280 10.17 0.90 7.52
N ASP A 281 11.39 0.46 7.84
CA ASP A 281 12.28 -0.22 6.90
C ASP A 281 11.70 -1.58 6.49
N ILE A 282 11.26 -2.41 7.45
CA ILE A 282 10.74 -3.75 7.17
C ILE A 282 9.26 -3.79 6.76
N SER A 283 8.56 -2.64 6.73
CA SER A 283 7.10 -2.55 6.58
C SER A 283 6.53 -3.32 5.39
N TYR A 284 7.20 -3.32 4.23
CA TYR A 284 6.77 -4.05 3.05
C TYR A 284 6.96 -5.56 3.22
N SER A 285 8.14 -6.00 3.65
CA SER A 285 8.38 -7.41 3.97
C SER A 285 7.40 -7.91 5.04
N LEU A 286 7.14 -7.12 6.08
CA LEU A 286 6.18 -7.45 7.14
C LEU A 286 4.75 -7.59 6.60
N TYR A 287 4.34 -6.67 5.75
CA TYR A 287 3.03 -6.73 5.08
C TYR A 287 2.87 -7.99 4.21
N LEU A 288 3.92 -8.48 3.57
CA LEU A 288 3.86 -9.68 2.74
C LEU A 288 3.80 -10.98 3.57
N VAL A 289 4.59 -11.07 4.64
CA VAL A 289 4.80 -12.36 5.35
C VAL A 289 3.78 -12.63 6.44
N HIS A 290 3.16 -11.59 7.03
CA HIS A 290 2.35 -11.76 8.25
C HIS A 290 1.16 -12.70 8.07
N TYR A 291 0.46 -12.62 6.93
CA TYR A 291 -0.74 -13.41 6.70
C TYR A 291 -0.42 -14.89 6.44
N PRO A 292 0.53 -15.27 5.57
CA PRO A 292 1.01 -16.65 5.47
C PRO A 292 1.52 -17.22 6.79
N VAL A 293 2.26 -16.42 7.57
CA VAL A 293 2.75 -16.85 8.91
C VAL A 293 1.59 -17.11 9.87
N MET A 294 0.64 -16.18 9.91
CA MET A 294 -0.58 -16.35 10.72
C MET A 294 -1.33 -17.62 10.35
N LEU A 295 -1.54 -17.88 9.05
CA LEU A 295 -2.22 -19.08 8.57
C LEU A 295 -1.44 -20.36 8.91
N PHE A 296 -0.12 -20.35 8.73
CA PHE A 296 0.74 -21.47 9.09
C PHE A 296 0.59 -21.83 10.58
N ILE A 297 0.68 -20.83 11.48
CA ILE A 297 0.51 -21.02 12.92
C ILE A 297 -0.90 -21.50 13.24
N LYS A 298 -1.93 -20.89 12.62
CA LYS A 298 -3.32 -21.27 12.81
C LYS A 298 -3.57 -22.74 12.43
N ASN A 299 -3.02 -23.19 11.32
CA ASN A 299 -3.18 -24.56 10.82
C ASN A 299 -2.38 -25.59 11.64
N ALA A 300 -1.27 -25.17 12.25
CA ALA A 300 -0.45 -26.03 13.10
C ALA A 300 -1.02 -26.25 14.51
N LEU A 301 -2.00 -25.44 14.93
CA LEU A 301 -2.57 -25.50 16.28
C LEU A 301 -3.92 -26.22 16.26
N PRO A 302 -4.22 -27.02 17.32
CA PRO A 302 -5.54 -27.61 17.48
C PRO A 302 -6.60 -26.54 17.72
N SER A 303 -7.82 -26.72 17.20
CA SER A 303 -8.91 -25.77 17.31
C SER A 303 -9.24 -25.40 18.78
N SER A 304 -9.05 -26.30 19.72
CA SER A 304 -9.23 -26.06 21.16
C SER A 304 -8.30 -24.96 21.72
N ALA A 305 -7.09 -24.80 21.14
CA ALA A 305 -6.15 -23.76 21.56
C ALA A 305 -6.57 -22.35 21.14
N LEU A 306 -7.57 -22.24 20.26
CA LEU A 306 -8.01 -20.96 19.66
C LEU A 306 -9.42 -20.55 20.13
N GLN A 307 -10.20 -21.45 20.75
CA GLN A 307 -11.63 -21.23 21.06
C GLN A 307 -11.90 -20.05 22.00
N ASN A 308 -11.02 -19.82 22.99
CA ASN A 308 -11.20 -18.78 24.00
C ASN A 308 -10.28 -17.58 23.85
N GLY A 309 -9.61 -17.47 22.70
CA GLY A 309 -8.55 -16.51 22.49
C GLY A 309 -7.24 -16.92 23.20
N ASN A 310 -6.11 -16.68 22.54
CA ASN A 310 -4.79 -17.03 23.07
C ASN A 310 -3.80 -15.88 22.82
N PRO A 311 -3.64 -14.94 23.77
CA PRO A 311 -2.72 -13.82 23.63
C PRO A 311 -1.26 -14.24 23.41
N ALA A 312 -0.84 -15.41 23.95
CA ALA A 312 0.53 -15.89 23.74
C ALA A 312 0.75 -16.29 22.28
N VAL A 313 -0.22 -16.95 21.63
CA VAL A 313 -0.16 -17.29 20.20
C VAL A 313 -0.20 -16.01 19.35
N PHE A 314 -1.01 -15.02 19.71
CA PHE A 314 -1.03 -13.71 19.07
C PHE A 314 0.36 -13.07 19.10
N LEU A 315 0.97 -12.94 20.28
CA LEU A 315 2.30 -12.34 20.42
C LEU A 315 3.37 -13.14 19.67
N LEU A 316 3.31 -14.48 19.75
CA LEU A 316 4.20 -15.35 19.00
C LEU A 316 4.09 -15.12 17.49
N SER A 317 2.88 -15.06 16.93
CA SER A 317 2.65 -14.85 15.51
C SER A 317 3.16 -13.49 15.04
N VAL A 318 2.92 -12.43 15.81
CA VAL A 318 3.45 -11.08 15.51
C VAL A 318 4.98 -11.06 15.59
N ALA A 319 5.58 -11.69 16.59
CA ALA A 319 7.03 -11.75 16.77
C ALA A 319 7.70 -12.55 15.64
N VAL A 320 7.17 -13.73 15.29
CA VAL A 320 7.67 -14.57 14.19
C VAL A 320 7.53 -13.83 12.85
N SER A 321 6.39 -13.20 12.59
CA SER A 321 6.19 -12.37 11.38
C SER A 321 7.23 -11.26 11.29
N THR A 322 7.50 -10.57 12.39
CA THR A 322 8.50 -9.48 12.45
C THR A 322 9.92 -10.00 12.25
N GLY A 323 10.24 -11.16 12.83
CA GLY A 323 11.54 -11.83 12.65
C GLY A 323 11.77 -12.23 11.18
N ILE A 324 10.81 -12.93 10.57
CA ILE A 324 10.87 -13.34 9.16
C ILE A 324 10.93 -12.12 8.24
N ALA A 325 10.13 -11.07 8.51
CA ALA A 325 10.19 -9.82 7.76
C ALA A 325 11.56 -9.16 7.80
N SER A 326 12.23 -9.18 8.96
CA SER A 326 13.57 -8.62 9.13
C SER A 326 14.63 -9.36 8.31
N VAL A 327 14.55 -10.69 8.28
CA VAL A 327 15.42 -11.54 7.45
C VAL A 327 15.15 -11.28 5.97
N MET A 328 13.89 -11.28 5.57
CA MET A 328 13.47 -11.05 4.20
C MET A 328 13.86 -9.67 3.68
N PHE A 329 13.70 -8.63 4.51
CA PHE A 329 14.16 -7.28 4.17
C PHE A 329 15.66 -7.24 3.85
N ARG A 330 16.49 -7.91 4.68
CA ARG A 330 17.95 -7.91 4.51
C ARG A 330 18.42 -8.77 3.35
N LEU A 331 17.82 -9.96 3.17
CA LEU A 331 18.30 -10.97 2.21
C LEU A 331 17.62 -10.88 0.84
N VAL A 332 16.42 -10.30 0.73
CA VAL A 332 15.66 -10.22 -0.51
C VAL A 332 15.36 -8.79 -0.92
N GLU A 333 14.66 -8.01 -0.09
CA GLU A 333 14.19 -6.67 -0.46
C GLU A 333 15.35 -5.71 -0.72
N MET A 334 16.30 -5.57 0.20
CA MET A 334 17.45 -4.69 0.02
C MET A 334 18.36 -5.10 -1.16
N PRO A 335 18.75 -6.38 -1.33
CA PRO A 335 19.53 -6.79 -2.49
C PRO A 335 18.83 -6.56 -3.82
N SER A 336 17.51 -6.83 -3.93
CA SER A 336 16.76 -6.60 -5.15
C SER A 336 16.71 -5.11 -5.52
N VAL A 337 16.49 -4.22 -4.56
CA VAL A 337 16.53 -2.77 -4.79
C VAL A 337 17.93 -2.31 -5.24
N LYS A 338 19.01 -2.87 -4.67
CA LYS A 338 20.38 -2.59 -5.11
C LYS A 338 20.63 -3.08 -6.54
N LEU A 339 20.10 -4.26 -6.90
CA LEU A 339 20.19 -4.81 -8.24
C LEU A 339 19.48 -3.90 -9.26
N GLY A 340 18.27 -3.43 -8.95
CA GLY A 340 17.56 -2.48 -9.79
C GLY A 340 18.35 -1.20 -10.05
N LYS A 341 18.97 -0.63 -9.01
CA LYS A 341 19.86 0.54 -9.15
C LYS A 341 21.09 0.27 -10.04
N LYS A 342 21.68 -0.93 -9.92
CA LYS A 342 22.82 -1.35 -10.77
C LYS A 342 22.42 -1.46 -12.23
N ILE A 343 21.25 -2.04 -12.52
CA ILE A 343 20.71 -2.15 -13.87
C ILE A 343 20.50 -0.76 -14.49
N ILE A 344 19.86 0.16 -13.77
CA ILE A 344 19.64 1.53 -14.21
C ILE A 344 20.94 2.22 -14.56
N ARG A 345 21.97 2.11 -13.71
CA ARG A 345 23.30 2.67 -13.96
C ARG A 345 23.94 2.10 -15.22
N ASN A 346 23.83 0.79 -15.45
CA ASN A 346 24.38 0.14 -16.63
C ASN A 346 23.67 0.60 -17.92
N ILE A 347 22.33 0.77 -17.89
CA ILE A 347 21.55 1.31 -19.02
C ILE A 347 22.00 2.74 -19.33
N ALA A 348 22.13 3.60 -18.32
CA ALA A 348 22.59 4.97 -18.50
C ALA A 348 24.01 5.05 -19.07
N PHE A 349 24.91 4.19 -18.61
CA PHE A 349 26.29 4.12 -19.13
C PHE A 349 26.34 3.69 -20.61
N LYS A 350 25.58 2.65 -20.98
CA LYS A 350 25.49 2.20 -22.38
C LYS A 350 24.94 3.30 -23.30
N LYS A 351 23.89 4.01 -22.84
CA LYS A 351 23.33 5.11 -23.61
C LYS A 351 24.36 6.23 -23.84
N ALA A 352 25.05 6.66 -22.79
CA ALA A 352 26.09 7.69 -22.90
C ALA A 352 27.30 7.27 -23.78
N ALA A 353 27.61 5.96 -23.84
CA ALA A 353 28.63 5.44 -24.72
C ALA A 353 28.20 5.46 -26.20
N SER A 354 26.91 5.12 -26.47
CA SER A 354 26.33 5.20 -27.83
C SER A 354 26.25 6.62 -28.35
N ASP A 355 25.83 7.56 -27.51
CA ASP A 355 25.70 8.99 -27.89
C ASP A 355 27.07 9.67 -28.17
N ARG A 356 28.18 9.05 -27.77
CA ARG A 356 29.55 9.55 -28.08
C ARG A 356 30.12 8.98 -29.39
N GLN A 357 29.47 7.96 -29.95
CA GLN A 357 29.89 7.32 -31.20
C GLN A 357 29.12 7.85 -32.43
N LEU A 358 28.10 8.67 -32.22
CA LEU A 358 27.34 9.42 -33.20
C LEU A 358 27.83 10.89 -33.25
#